data_68fa9da20b5fb2d17035f0c8ef4e4950
#
_entry.id   68fa9da20b5fb2d17035f0c8ef4e4950
#
_cell.length_a   1.000
_cell.length_b   1.000
_cell.length_c   1.000
_cell.angle_alpha   90.00
_cell.angle_beta   90.00
_cell.angle_gamma   90.00
#
_symmetry.space_group_name_H-M   'P 1'
#
loop_
_entity.id
_entity.type
_entity.pdbx_description
1 polymer ?
#
loop_
_entity_poly.entity_id
_entity_poly.type
_entity_poly.pdbx_seq_one_letter_code
_entity_poly.pdbx_strand_id
1 'polypeptide(L)'
;MPSLTGAVVLVTGANGGLGTNFVHHALTRGASKVYATARNPRIWDDERIVPLTLDVTDPASIQAAAAAAGDVTVLINNAGASVASAGILTHTADEIRTNVETNFLGPLFLARAFAPILSAKDESVIIDIHSAMSWYAVGGIYSATKAALWSATNSLRLELAPAGVHVVGVHVGYVDTAMAAKATDPKMEPADLVHMVLDAVEAGEYEVLADETSVQLKAGLSAPIEAMYPQLAAKNV
;
A
#
# COMPACT_ATOMS: atom_id res chain seq x y z
N MET A 1 -2.49 0.69 -21.67
CA MET A 1 -2.86 0.94 -20.26
C MET A 1 -2.80 -0.41 -19.54
N PRO A 2 -2.33 -0.46 -18.29
CA PRO A 2 -2.17 -1.73 -17.60
C PRO A 2 -3.49 -2.48 -17.50
N SER A 3 -3.49 -3.76 -17.84
CA SER A 3 -4.67 -4.64 -17.72
C SER A 3 -4.39 -5.74 -16.69
N LEU A 4 -5.40 -6.10 -15.92
CA LEU A 4 -5.31 -7.27 -15.03
C LEU A 4 -5.46 -8.58 -15.80
N THR A 5 -6.01 -8.56 -17.02
CA THR A 5 -6.17 -9.76 -17.85
C THR A 5 -4.80 -10.34 -18.24
N GLY A 6 -4.55 -11.57 -17.84
CA GLY A 6 -3.28 -12.26 -18.06
C GLY A 6 -2.14 -11.83 -17.12
N ALA A 7 -2.36 -10.84 -16.26
CA ALA A 7 -1.35 -10.33 -15.33
C ALA A 7 -0.86 -11.42 -14.34
N VAL A 8 0.39 -11.29 -13.93
CA VAL A 8 0.96 -12.01 -12.79
C VAL A 8 1.11 -11.02 -11.64
N VAL A 9 0.33 -11.21 -10.59
CA VAL A 9 0.21 -10.26 -9.49
C VAL A 9 0.97 -10.77 -8.26
N LEU A 10 1.71 -9.92 -7.58
CA LEU A 10 2.26 -10.21 -6.26
C LEU A 10 1.59 -9.29 -5.23
N VAL A 11 1.02 -9.89 -4.19
CA VAL A 11 0.34 -9.15 -3.10
C VAL A 11 1.11 -9.36 -1.80
N THR A 12 1.60 -8.28 -1.19
CA THR A 12 2.20 -8.38 0.14
C THR A 12 1.14 -8.32 1.23
N GLY A 13 1.32 -9.10 2.31
CA GLY A 13 0.33 -9.19 3.38
C GLY A 13 -0.99 -9.84 2.96
N ALA A 14 -0.93 -10.82 2.06
CA ALA A 14 -2.09 -11.48 1.45
C ALA A 14 -3.01 -12.23 2.43
N ASN A 15 -2.54 -12.57 3.63
CA ASN A 15 -3.35 -13.20 4.67
C ASN A 15 -4.32 -12.24 5.37
N GLY A 16 -4.10 -10.92 5.27
CA GLY A 16 -4.94 -9.89 5.88
C GLY A 16 -6.19 -9.58 5.06
N GLY A 17 -7.18 -8.89 5.68
CA GLY A 17 -8.47 -8.61 5.06
C GLY A 17 -8.38 -7.94 3.69
N LEU A 18 -7.63 -6.83 3.60
CA LEU A 18 -7.45 -6.13 2.33
C LEU A 18 -6.61 -6.94 1.32
N GLY A 19 -5.51 -7.56 1.78
CA GLY A 19 -4.66 -8.40 0.93
C GLY A 19 -5.41 -9.60 0.35
N THR A 20 -6.27 -10.24 1.15
CA THR A 20 -7.14 -11.33 0.68
C THR A 20 -8.08 -10.87 -0.45
N ASN A 21 -8.65 -9.67 -0.31
CA ASN A 21 -9.51 -9.11 -1.35
C ASN A 21 -8.73 -8.82 -2.63
N PHE A 22 -7.51 -8.27 -2.55
CA PHE A 22 -6.66 -8.10 -3.72
C PHE A 22 -6.38 -9.41 -4.45
N VAL A 23 -6.07 -10.49 -3.72
CA VAL A 23 -5.84 -11.82 -4.33
C VAL A 23 -7.07 -12.28 -5.12
N HIS A 24 -8.26 -12.26 -4.51
CA HIS A 24 -9.48 -12.74 -5.17
C HIS A 24 -9.91 -11.84 -6.34
N HIS A 25 -9.87 -10.52 -6.15
CA HIS A 25 -10.33 -9.59 -7.19
C HIS A 25 -9.36 -9.51 -8.38
N ALA A 26 -8.05 -9.70 -8.18
CA ALA A 26 -7.11 -9.83 -9.27
C ALA A 26 -7.46 -11.03 -10.17
N LEU A 27 -7.75 -12.19 -9.57
CA LEU A 27 -8.17 -13.38 -10.33
C LEU A 27 -9.52 -13.19 -11.03
N THR A 28 -10.47 -12.52 -10.38
CA THR A 28 -11.79 -12.22 -10.97
C THR A 28 -11.65 -11.30 -12.19
N ARG A 29 -10.65 -10.41 -12.20
CA ARG A 29 -10.33 -9.53 -13.34
C ARG A 29 -9.41 -10.18 -14.38
N GLY A 30 -9.17 -11.48 -14.26
CA GLY A 30 -8.48 -12.27 -15.28
C GLY A 30 -6.98 -12.37 -15.10
N ALA A 31 -6.43 -12.07 -13.92
CA ALA A 31 -5.04 -12.37 -13.62
C ALA A 31 -4.78 -13.88 -13.81
N SER A 32 -3.68 -14.20 -14.48
CA SER A 32 -3.30 -15.59 -14.75
C SER A 32 -2.70 -16.27 -13.52
N LYS A 33 -2.11 -15.48 -12.62
CA LYS A 33 -1.46 -15.97 -11.39
C LYS A 33 -1.42 -14.88 -10.34
N VAL A 34 -1.50 -15.30 -9.06
CA VAL A 34 -1.27 -14.40 -7.93
C VAL A 34 -0.29 -15.04 -6.95
N TYR A 35 0.85 -14.40 -6.72
CA TYR A 35 1.72 -14.71 -5.60
C TYR A 35 1.14 -14.09 -4.33
N ALA A 36 0.53 -14.91 -3.48
CA ALA A 36 -0.05 -14.48 -2.21
C ALA A 36 1.00 -14.55 -1.11
N THR A 37 1.63 -13.41 -0.77
CA THR A 37 2.78 -13.40 0.10
C THR A 37 2.45 -13.03 1.54
N ALA A 38 3.10 -13.72 2.48
CA ALA A 38 3.05 -13.46 3.91
C ALA A 38 4.27 -14.08 4.60
N ARG A 39 4.55 -13.71 5.85
CA ARG A 39 5.58 -14.39 6.67
C ARG A 39 5.28 -15.89 6.86
N ASN A 40 4.01 -16.23 7.03
CA ASN A 40 3.48 -17.59 7.10
C ASN A 40 2.33 -17.70 6.11
N PRO A 41 2.57 -17.98 4.82
CA PRO A 41 1.53 -18.05 3.80
C PRO A 41 0.53 -19.15 4.13
N ARG A 42 -0.75 -18.87 3.96
CA ARG A 42 -1.80 -19.89 4.06
C ARG A 42 -1.93 -20.67 2.75
N ILE A 43 -2.57 -21.84 2.81
CA ILE A 43 -3.00 -22.58 1.64
C ILE A 43 -4.26 -21.91 1.05
N TRP A 44 -4.39 -21.95 -0.26
CA TRP A 44 -5.50 -21.39 -1.02
C TRP A 44 -6.12 -22.50 -1.88
N ASP A 45 -7.43 -22.41 -2.13
CA ASP A 45 -8.16 -23.45 -2.88
C ASP A 45 -8.09 -23.27 -4.41
N ASP A 46 -7.51 -22.17 -4.92
CA ASP A 46 -7.34 -21.90 -6.36
C ASP A 46 -5.88 -22.12 -6.74
N GLU A 47 -5.61 -22.98 -7.72
CA GLU A 47 -4.26 -23.34 -8.18
C GLU A 47 -3.48 -22.17 -8.81
N ARG A 48 -4.18 -21.11 -9.23
CA ARG A 48 -3.55 -19.87 -9.73
C ARG A 48 -2.97 -19.04 -8.61
N ILE A 49 -3.29 -19.33 -7.35
CA ILE A 49 -2.73 -18.64 -6.19
C ILE A 49 -1.53 -19.42 -5.69
N VAL A 50 -0.36 -18.82 -5.77
CA VAL A 50 0.90 -19.39 -5.33
C VAL A 50 1.28 -18.78 -3.98
N PRO A 51 1.18 -19.54 -2.87
CA PRO A 51 1.67 -19.07 -1.58
C PRO A 51 3.19 -18.85 -1.62
N LEU A 52 3.67 -17.70 -1.17
CA LEU A 52 5.09 -17.39 -1.15
C LEU A 52 5.49 -16.72 0.16
N THR A 53 6.52 -17.25 0.81
CA THR A 53 7.03 -16.65 2.05
C THR A 53 7.72 -15.33 1.75
N LEU A 54 7.29 -14.28 2.46
CA LEU A 54 7.87 -12.95 2.37
C LEU A 54 7.72 -12.21 3.69
N ASP A 55 8.85 -11.85 4.29
CA ASP A 55 8.93 -10.81 5.31
C ASP A 55 9.43 -9.51 4.65
N VAL A 56 8.58 -8.51 4.61
CA VAL A 56 8.89 -7.22 3.96
C VAL A 56 9.95 -6.40 4.73
N THR A 57 10.28 -6.81 5.96
CA THR A 57 11.32 -6.19 6.79
C THR A 57 12.69 -6.87 6.66
N ASP A 58 12.76 -8.02 5.96
CA ASP A 58 13.99 -8.77 5.74
C ASP A 58 14.46 -8.65 4.28
N PRO A 59 15.58 -7.95 4.02
CA PRO A 59 16.13 -7.82 2.67
C PRO A 59 16.44 -9.16 1.99
N ALA A 60 16.84 -10.19 2.73
CA ALA A 60 17.12 -11.51 2.16
C ALA A 60 15.81 -12.19 1.70
N SER A 61 14.76 -12.08 2.49
CA SER A 61 13.41 -12.55 2.12
C SER A 61 12.88 -11.84 0.86
N ILE A 62 13.09 -10.52 0.76
CA ILE A 62 12.69 -9.74 -0.43
C ILE A 62 13.44 -10.23 -1.68
N GLN A 63 14.76 -10.45 -1.59
CA GLN A 63 15.54 -10.95 -2.73
C GLN A 63 15.12 -12.36 -3.14
N ALA A 64 14.86 -13.24 -2.17
CA ALA A 64 14.36 -14.59 -2.43
C ALA A 64 12.99 -14.57 -3.13
N ALA A 65 12.08 -13.69 -2.70
CA ALA A 65 10.78 -13.52 -3.33
C ALA A 65 10.90 -12.97 -4.76
N ALA A 66 11.77 -11.99 -5.02
CA ALA A 66 12.01 -11.47 -6.37
C ALA A 66 12.61 -12.54 -7.30
N ALA A 67 13.51 -13.39 -6.80
CA ALA A 67 14.06 -14.51 -7.56
C ALA A 67 13.00 -15.58 -7.90
N ALA A 68 12.08 -15.85 -6.96
CA ALA A 68 11.00 -16.84 -7.16
C ALA A 68 9.84 -16.34 -8.04
N ALA A 69 9.62 -15.03 -8.07
CA ALA A 69 8.50 -14.38 -8.74
C ALA A 69 8.96 -13.46 -9.91
N GLY A 70 9.91 -13.92 -10.72
CA GLY A 70 10.51 -13.17 -11.84
C GLY A 70 9.57 -12.92 -13.03
N ASP A 71 8.36 -13.43 -13.00
CA ASP A 71 7.33 -13.22 -14.00
C ASP A 71 6.28 -12.16 -13.62
N VAL A 72 6.38 -11.55 -12.43
CA VAL A 72 5.46 -10.53 -11.94
C VAL A 72 5.35 -9.34 -12.89
N THR A 73 4.11 -8.92 -13.12
CA THR A 73 3.75 -7.71 -13.88
C THR A 73 3.06 -6.66 -13.00
N VAL A 74 2.47 -7.07 -11.85
CA VAL A 74 1.81 -6.16 -10.90
C VAL A 74 2.31 -6.44 -9.49
N LEU A 75 2.94 -5.47 -8.87
CA LEU A 75 3.38 -5.51 -7.47
C LEU A 75 2.42 -4.69 -6.60
N ILE A 76 1.78 -5.32 -5.60
CA ILE A 76 0.89 -4.64 -4.65
C ILE A 76 1.56 -4.61 -3.27
N ASN A 77 2.07 -3.46 -2.89
CA ASN A 77 2.61 -3.16 -1.57
C ASN A 77 1.47 -2.85 -0.59
N ASN A 78 0.84 -3.91 -0.09
CA ASN A 78 -0.28 -3.84 0.85
C ASN A 78 0.11 -4.14 2.30
N ALA A 79 1.19 -4.87 2.54
CA ALA A 79 1.64 -5.15 3.91
C ALA A 79 1.84 -3.86 4.70
N GLY A 80 1.31 -3.82 5.91
CA GLY A 80 1.42 -2.65 6.78
C GLY A 80 1.30 -3.03 8.25
N ALA A 81 1.85 -2.17 9.10
CA ALA A 81 1.75 -2.25 10.55
C ALA A 81 1.20 -0.93 11.09
N SER A 82 0.36 -1.02 12.11
CA SER A 82 -0.08 0.12 12.90
C SER A 82 0.07 -0.24 14.36
N VAL A 83 0.77 0.60 15.11
CA VAL A 83 0.87 0.47 16.56
C VAL A 83 -0.09 1.46 17.18
N ALA A 84 -1.01 0.95 17.99
CA ALA A 84 -1.96 1.81 18.71
C ALA A 84 -1.19 2.63 19.77
N SER A 85 -1.07 3.93 19.56
CA SER A 85 -0.42 4.84 20.49
C SER A 85 -1.12 6.18 20.52
N ALA A 86 -0.99 6.85 21.67
CA ALA A 86 -1.52 8.18 21.88
C ALA A 86 -0.69 9.31 21.19
N GLY A 87 0.48 9.00 20.65
CA GLY A 87 1.31 10.01 19.97
C GLY A 87 2.75 9.54 19.79
N ILE A 88 3.50 10.26 18.95
CA ILE A 88 4.87 9.89 18.54
C ILE A 88 5.87 9.85 19.73
N LEU A 89 5.66 10.68 20.74
CA LEU A 89 6.54 10.76 21.92
C LEU A 89 6.35 9.59 22.89
N THR A 90 5.29 8.81 22.73
CA THR A 90 4.96 7.68 23.62
C THR A 90 5.34 6.33 23.01
N HIS A 91 5.75 6.29 21.75
CA HIS A 91 6.23 5.07 21.11
C HIS A 91 7.59 4.63 21.65
N THR A 92 7.76 3.34 21.83
CA THR A 92 9.08 2.74 22.06
C THR A 92 9.92 2.79 20.78
N ALA A 93 11.24 2.68 20.92
CA ALA A 93 12.14 2.63 19.77
C ALA A 93 11.82 1.46 18.82
N ASP A 94 11.38 0.32 19.35
CA ASP A 94 11.05 -0.87 18.55
C ASP A 94 9.73 -0.70 17.79
N GLU A 95 8.74 -0.04 18.39
CA GLU A 95 7.50 0.34 17.70
C GLU A 95 7.77 1.29 16.54
N ILE A 96 8.64 2.29 16.76
CA ILE A 96 9.08 3.22 15.70
C ILE A 96 9.76 2.45 14.58
N ARG A 97 10.74 1.60 14.89
CA ARG A 97 11.45 0.79 13.88
C ARG A 97 10.50 -0.11 13.11
N THR A 98 9.63 -0.85 13.81
CA THR A 98 8.65 -1.73 13.16
C THR A 98 7.77 -0.99 12.15
N ASN A 99 7.28 0.21 12.52
CA ASN A 99 6.49 1.00 11.58
C ASN A 99 7.33 1.48 10.38
N VAL A 100 8.55 1.97 10.60
CA VAL A 100 9.44 2.44 9.53
C VAL A 100 9.81 1.29 8.59
N GLU A 101 10.23 0.15 9.14
CA GLU A 101 10.63 -1.01 8.36
C GLU A 101 9.47 -1.59 7.54
N THR A 102 8.29 -1.74 8.15
CA THR A 102 7.15 -2.36 7.47
C THR A 102 6.48 -1.41 6.47
N ASN A 103 6.22 -0.15 6.87
CA ASN A 103 5.36 0.74 6.09
C ASN A 103 6.12 1.59 5.06
N PHE A 104 7.42 1.75 5.21
CA PHE A 104 8.24 2.61 4.35
C PHE A 104 9.37 1.84 3.67
N LEU A 105 10.30 1.25 4.45
CA LEU A 105 11.46 0.58 3.87
C LEU A 105 11.08 -0.71 3.12
N GLY A 106 10.10 -1.47 3.62
CA GLY A 106 9.61 -2.68 2.97
C GLY A 106 9.11 -2.42 1.55
N PRO A 107 8.10 -1.54 1.34
CA PRO A 107 7.65 -1.16 0.00
C PRO A 107 8.77 -0.62 -0.90
N LEU A 108 9.66 0.21 -0.35
CA LEU A 108 10.78 0.78 -1.10
C LEU A 108 11.78 -0.30 -1.57
N PHE A 109 12.15 -1.24 -0.70
CA PHE A 109 13.05 -2.34 -1.05
C PHE A 109 12.39 -3.34 -2.00
N LEU A 110 11.09 -3.58 -1.89
CA LEU A 110 10.33 -4.38 -2.85
C LEU A 110 10.31 -3.70 -4.22
N ALA A 111 9.97 -2.42 -4.29
CA ALA A 111 10.02 -1.67 -5.55
C ALA A 111 11.41 -1.76 -6.18
N ARG A 112 12.49 -1.58 -5.40
CA ARG A 112 13.87 -1.70 -5.87
C ARG A 112 14.20 -3.10 -6.37
N ALA A 113 13.77 -4.17 -5.69
CA ALA A 113 14.05 -5.55 -6.08
C ALA A 113 13.27 -5.96 -7.33
N PHE A 114 12.02 -5.49 -7.47
CA PHE A 114 11.15 -5.82 -8.59
C PHE A 114 11.29 -4.86 -9.79
N ALA A 115 11.89 -3.69 -9.63
CA ALA A 115 12.06 -2.71 -10.71
C ALA A 115 12.70 -3.32 -11.97
N PRO A 116 13.79 -4.13 -11.92
CA PRO A 116 14.34 -4.75 -13.13
C PRO A 116 13.37 -5.76 -13.79
N ILE A 117 12.58 -6.47 -12.99
CA ILE A 117 11.58 -7.45 -13.46
C ILE A 117 10.44 -6.71 -14.17
N LEU A 118 9.90 -5.68 -13.53
CA LEU A 118 8.79 -4.88 -14.02
C LEU A 118 9.19 -4.09 -15.28
N SER A 119 10.39 -3.50 -15.28
CA SER A 119 10.92 -2.75 -16.43
C SER A 119 11.19 -3.60 -17.68
N ALA A 120 11.25 -4.92 -17.54
CA ALA A 120 11.40 -5.86 -18.65
C ALA A 120 10.06 -6.31 -19.25
N LYS A 121 8.93 -5.77 -18.79
CA LYS A 121 7.58 -6.11 -19.26
C LYS A 121 7.02 -4.97 -20.12
N ASP A 122 6.16 -5.30 -21.08
CA ASP A 122 5.49 -4.31 -21.93
C ASP A 122 4.51 -3.43 -21.11
N GLU A 123 3.83 -4.03 -20.14
CA GLU A 123 2.95 -3.34 -19.19
C GLU A 123 3.22 -3.86 -17.78
N SER A 124 3.45 -2.94 -16.85
CA SER A 124 3.67 -3.31 -15.46
C SER A 124 3.25 -2.21 -14.50
N VAL A 125 2.93 -2.62 -13.27
CA VAL A 125 2.35 -1.72 -12.26
C VAL A 125 2.99 -1.96 -10.89
N ILE A 126 3.21 -0.86 -10.14
CA ILE A 126 3.38 -0.87 -8.70
C ILE A 126 2.18 -0.17 -8.08
N ILE A 127 1.56 -0.79 -7.08
CA ILE A 127 0.47 -0.21 -6.29
C ILE A 127 0.94 -0.10 -4.84
N ASP A 128 1.05 1.11 -4.34
CA ASP A 128 1.42 1.40 -2.95
C ASP A 128 0.19 1.79 -2.13
N ILE A 129 -0.14 1.00 -1.11
CA ILE A 129 -1.25 1.32 -0.21
C ILE A 129 -0.78 2.32 0.85
N HIS A 130 -1.16 3.57 0.66
CA HIS A 130 -0.93 4.68 1.57
C HIS A 130 -2.00 4.74 2.66
N SER A 131 -2.41 5.96 3.03
CA SER A 131 -3.52 6.27 3.92
C SER A 131 -3.88 7.75 3.78
N ALA A 132 -5.06 8.15 4.16
CA ALA A 132 -5.40 9.55 4.44
C ALA A 132 -4.42 10.18 5.46
N MET A 133 -3.87 9.34 6.35
CA MET A 133 -2.83 9.74 7.32
C MET A 133 -1.49 10.12 6.67
N SER A 134 -1.28 9.91 5.37
CA SER A 134 -0.12 10.45 4.65
C SER A 134 -0.06 11.99 4.70
N TRP A 135 -1.19 12.61 4.92
CA TRP A 135 -1.35 14.07 4.94
C TRP A 135 -1.85 14.61 6.28
N TYR A 136 -2.21 13.72 7.22
CA TYR A 136 -2.74 14.11 8.52
C TYR A 136 -2.00 13.40 9.66
N ALA A 137 -1.33 14.18 10.52
CA ALA A 137 -0.33 13.68 11.46
C ALA A 137 -0.90 13.04 12.74
N VAL A 138 -2.21 12.81 12.84
CA VAL A 138 -2.85 12.30 14.07
C VAL A 138 -2.53 10.84 14.38
N GLY A 139 -1.99 10.09 13.43
CA GLY A 139 -1.57 8.70 13.62
C GLY A 139 -0.13 8.53 14.12
N GLY A 140 0.54 9.61 14.57
CA GLY A 140 1.90 9.54 15.11
C GLY A 140 2.91 8.98 14.11
N ILE A 141 3.68 7.95 14.52
CA ILE A 141 4.70 7.34 13.65
C ILE A 141 4.09 6.69 12.40
N TYR A 142 2.87 6.15 12.49
CA TYR A 142 2.18 5.61 11.32
C TYR A 142 1.98 6.68 10.24
N SER A 143 1.48 7.88 10.62
CA SER A 143 1.34 9.01 9.68
C SER A 143 2.67 9.39 9.04
N ALA A 144 3.73 9.48 9.83
CA ALA A 144 5.06 9.82 9.32
C ALA A 144 5.55 8.80 8.29
N THR A 145 5.35 7.50 8.52
CA THR A 145 5.75 6.44 7.56
C THR A 145 4.91 6.48 6.29
N LYS A 146 3.61 6.78 6.38
CA LYS A 146 2.74 6.89 5.21
C LYS A 146 3.02 8.17 4.40
N ALA A 147 3.40 9.27 5.05
CA ALA A 147 3.90 10.47 4.37
C ALA A 147 5.23 10.21 3.64
N ALA A 148 6.15 9.48 4.28
CA ALA A 148 7.41 9.08 3.65
C ALA A 148 7.17 8.18 2.43
N LEU A 149 6.28 7.19 2.53
CA LEU A 149 5.93 6.32 1.41
C LEU A 149 5.28 7.11 0.27
N TRP A 150 4.36 8.05 0.56
CA TRP A 150 3.77 8.91 -0.47
C TRP A 150 4.83 9.69 -1.26
N SER A 151 5.81 10.27 -0.56
CA SER A 151 6.93 10.98 -1.21
C SER A 151 7.78 10.02 -2.05
N ALA A 152 8.10 8.83 -1.55
CA ALA A 152 8.86 7.81 -2.27
C ALA A 152 8.11 7.30 -3.51
N THR A 153 6.80 7.08 -3.41
CA THR A 153 5.94 6.68 -4.55
C THR A 153 6.00 7.71 -5.67
N ASN A 154 6.00 9.01 -5.35
CA ASN A 154 6.17 10.06 -6.34
C ASN A 154 7.55 10.03 -7.02
N SER A 155 8.62 9.73 -6.28
CA SER A 155 9.96 9.53 -6.84
C SER A 155 10.00 8.30 -7.76
N LEU A 156 9.42 7.17 -7.34
CA LEU A 156 9.34 5.95 -8.15
C LEU A 156 8.57 6.18 -9.46
N ARG A 157 7.50 6.99 -9.45
CA ARG A 157 6.79 7.37 -10.69
C ARG A 157 7.73 8.02 -11.71
N LEU A 158 8.56 8.96 -11.25
CA LEU A 158 9.50 9.68 -12.11
C LEU A 158 10.64 8.77 -12.59
N GLU A 159 11.17 7.93 -11.71
CA GLU A 159 12.30 7.05 -12.02
C GLU A 159 11.91 5.91 -12.97
N LEU A 160 10.70 5.36 -12.83
CA LEU A 160 10.24 4.18 -13.54
C LEU A 160 9.40 4.50 -14.79
N ALA A 161 8.91 5.73 -14.94
CA ALA A 161 8.16 6.16 -16.12
C ALA A 161 8.91 5.92 -17.46
N PRO A 162 10.24 6.16 -17.58
CA PRO A 162 10.95 5.87 -18.83
C PRO A 162 10.97 4.39 -19.21
N ALA A 163 10.80 3.49 -18.24
CA ALA A 163 10.71 2.05 -18.43
C ALA A 163 9.26 1.54 -18.62
N GLY A 164 8.28 2.45 -18.65
CA GLY A 164 6.87 2.10 -18.83
C GLY A 164 6.18 1.50 -17.61
N VAL A 165 6.82 1.51 -16.43
CA VAL A 165 6.21 1.01 -15.20
C VAL A 165 5.24 2.06 -14.66
N HIS A 166 3.97 1.69 -14.52
CA HIS A 166 2.94 2.56 -13.95
C HIS A 166 2.95 2.46 -12.41
N VAL A 167 3.02 3.59 -11.70
CA VAL A 167 3.08 3.59 -10.22
C VAL A 167 1.88 4.32 -9.64
N VAL A 168 1.05 3.60 -8.87
CA VAL A 168 -0.22 4.07 -8.31
C VAL A 168 -0.12 4.18 -6.80
N GLY A 169 -0.54 5.31 -6.24
CA GLY A 169 -0.66 5.52 -4.80
C GLY A 169 -2.12 5.52 -4.38
N VAL A 170 -2.47 4.79 -3.32
CA VAL A 170 -3.85 4.64 -2.84
C VAL A 170 -4.01 5.27 -1.47
N HIS A 171 -4.88 6.25 -1.35
CA HIS A 171 -5.19 6.94 -0.10
C HIS A 171 -6.61 6.60 0.35
N VAL A 172 -6.75 6.16 1.58
CA VAL A 172 -8.01 5.76 2.20
C VAL A 172 -7.96 6.03 3.70
N GLY A 173 -9.08 6.32 4.31
CA GLY A 173 -9.25 6.39 5.76
C GLY A 173 -9.33 5.00 6.39
N TYR A 174 -10.44 4.68 7.04
CA TYR A 174 -10.60 3.37 7.67
C TYR A 174 -11.21 2.35 6.71
N VAL A 175 -10.56 1.18 6.61
CA VAL A 175 -11.06 0.00 5.91
C VAL A 175 -11.44 -1.06 6.94
N ASP A 176 -12.56 -1.76 6.78
CA ASP A 176 -13.03 -2.77 7.74
C ASP A 176 -12.14 -4.02 7.73
N THR A 177 -11.09 -3.93 8.50
CA THR A 177 -10.05 -4.94 8.68
C THR A 177 -9.67 -5.04 10.14
N ALA A 178 -8.91 -6.07 10.50
CA ALA A 178 -8.39 -6.23 11.88
C ALA A 178 -7.57 -5.00 12.34
N MET A 179 -6.88 -4.31 11.44
CA MET A 179 -6.12 -3.10 11.75
C MET A 179 -7.01 -1.96 12.24
N ALA A 180 -8.20 -1.81 11.67
CA ALA A 180 -9.18 -0.79 12.03
C ALA A 180 -10.25 -1.27 13.03
N ALA A 181 -10.07 -2.44 13.67
CA ALA A 181 -11.10 -3.02 14.54
C ALA A 181 -11.54 -2.09 15.69
N LYS A 182 -10.65 -1.24 16.18
CA LYS A 182 -10.92 -0.28 17.28
C LYS A 182 -11.42 1.09 16.80
N ALA A 183 -11.42 1.35 15.49
CA ALA A 183 -11.94 2.61 14.96
C ALA A 183 -13.48 2.63 15.07
N THR A 184 -14.01 3.78 15.49
CA THR A 184 -15.45 4.03 15.62
C THR A 184 -16.02 4.80 14.44
N ASP A 185 -15.16 5.40 13.63
CA ASP A 185 -15.54 6.12 12.42
C ASP A 185 -16.04 5.15 11.34
N PRO A 186 -16.81 5.64 10.36
CA PRO A 186 -17.23 4.84 9.22
C PRO A 186 -16.05 4.17 8.52
N LYS A 187 -16.23 2.91 8.14
CA LYS A 187 -15.21 2.10 7.48
C LYS A 187 -15.69 1.72 6.09
N MET A 188 -14.77 1.75 5.14
CA MET A 188 -15.00 1.24 3.80
C MET A 188 -14.88 -0.30 3.78
N GLU A 189 -15.74 -0.96 3.02
CA GLU A 189 -15.60 -2.39 2.77
C GLU A 189 -14.31 -2.68 1.98
N PRO A 190 -13.52 -3.69 2.37
CA PRO A 190 -12.28 -4.02 1.67
C PRO A 190 -12.47 -4.32 0.18
N ALA A 191 -13.58 -4.96 -0.19
CA ALA A 191 -13.90 -5.26 -1.58
C ALA A 191 -14.12 -3.99 -2.41
N ASP A 192 -14.84 -3.00 -1.85
CA ASP A 192 -15.12 -1.75 -2.56
C ASP A 192 -13.83 -0.96 -2.83
N LEU A 193 -12.94 -0.88 -1.82
CA LEU A 193 -11.63 -0.27 -2.02
C LEU A 193 -10.85 -0.96 -3.14
N VAL A 194 -10.78 -2.29 -3.13
CA VAL A 194 -10.04 -3.05 -4.13
C VAL A 194 -10.62 -2.83 -5.52
N HIS A 195 -11.95 -2.80 -5.67
CA HIS A 195 -12.60 -2.48 -6.94
C HIS A 195 -12.17 -1.10 -7.47
N MET A 196 -12.24 -0.06 -6.63
CA MET A 196 -11.82 1.30 -7.00
C MET A 196 -10.35 1.35 -7.42
N VAL A 197 -9.47 0.66 -6.69
CA VAL A 197 -8.03 0.62 -7.00
C VAL A 197 -7.77 -0.04 -8.35
N LEU A 198 -8.38 -1.19 -8.61
CA LEU A 198 -8.16 -1.92 -9.85
C LEU A 198 -8.79 -1.20 -11.05
N ASP A 199 -9.94 -0.53 -10.87
CA ASP A 199 -10.55 0.33 -11.90
C ASP A 199 -9.61 1.50 -12.26
N ALA A 200 -9.05 2.18 -11.25
CA ALA A 200 -8.11 3.28 -11.45
C ALA A 200 -6.81 2.83 -12.16
N VAL A 201 -6.30 1.66 -11.82
CA VAL A 201 -5.14 1.05 -12.50
C VAL A 201 -5.45 0.84 -13.99
N GLU A 202 -6.60 0.24 -14.31
CA GLU A 202 -7.01 -0.03 -15.69
C GLU A 202 -7.35 1.27 -16.46
N ALA A 203 -7.76 2.33 -15.75
CA ALA A 203 -7.95 3.68 -16.30
C ALA A 203 -6.62 4.44 -16.50
N GLY A 204 -5.50 3.94 -15.96
CA GLY A 204 -4.20 4.60 -16.02
C GLY A 204 -4.06 5.78 -15.06
N GLU A 205 -4.81 5.79 -13.97
CA GLU A 205 -4.73 6.83 -12.94
C GLU A 205 -3.50 6.62 -12.05
N TYR A 206 -2.87 7.72 -11.65
CA TYR A 206 -1.67 7.66 -10.80
C TYR A 206 -1.99 7.65 -9.30
N GLU A 207 -3.21 8.03 -8.92
CA GLU A 207 -3.56 8.20 -7.52
C GLU A 207 -5.05 7.93 -7.30
N VAL A 208 -5.34 7.16 -6.25
CA VAL A 208 -6.71 6.85 -5.82
C VAL A 208 -6.99 7.56 -4.50
N LEU A 209 -7.98 8.45 -4.49
CA LEU A 209 -8.54 9.04 -3.27
C LEU A 209 -9.85 8.32 -2.99
N ALA A 210 -9.77 7.28 -2.17
CA ALA A 210 -10.87 6.31 -2.08
C ALA A 210 -12.08 6.82 -1.28
N ASP A 211 -11.91 7.84 -0.46
CA ASP A 211 -12.97 8.38 0.38
C ASP A 211 -12.91 9.91 0.50
N GLU A 212 -14.00 10.48 0.99
CA GLU A 212 -14.12 11.93 1.20
C GLU A 212 -13.04 12.49 2.13
N THR A 213 -12.62 11.71 3.15
CA THR A 213 -11.53 12.10 4.05
C THR A 213 -10.23 12.31 3.29
N SER A 214 -9.87 11.38 2.41
CA SER A 214 -8.66 11.48 1.57
C SER A 214 -8.75 12.67 0.62
N VAL A 215 -9.90 12.91 0.00
CA VAL A 215 -10.14 14.06 -0.89
C VAL A 215 -9.94 15.37 -0.14
N GLN A 216 -10.58 15.54 1.01
CA GLN A 216 -10.50 16.76 1.81
C GLN A 216 -9.10 17.03 2.35
N LEU A 217 -8.42 16.01 2.89
CA LEU A 217 -7.07 16.17 3.43
C LEU A 217 -6.08 16.55 2.33
N LYS A 218 -6.18 15.93 1.15
CA LYS A 218 -5.33 16.32 0.02
C LYS A 218 -5.59 17.76 -0.43
N ALA A 219 -6.84 18.16 -0.56
CA ALA A 219 -7.22 19.52 -0.93
C ALA A 219 -6.73 20.55 0.10
N GLY A 220 -6.68 20.16 1.38
CA GLY A 220 -6.22 21.01 2.48
C GLY A 220 -4.71 21.22 2.59
N LEU A 221 -3.87 20.52 1.83
CA LEU A 221 -2.40 20.56 1.99
C LEU A 221 -1.77 21.95 1.82
N SER A 222 -2.40 22.85 1.08
CA SER A 222 -1.94 24.23 0.89
C SER A 222 -2.54 25.22 1.90
N ALA A 223 -3.42 24.77 2.77
CA ALA A 223 -4.04 25.60 3.79
C ALA A 223 -3.04 25.94 4.93
N PRO A 224 -3.29 27.01 5.70
CA PRO A 224 -2.56 27.26 6.94
C PRO A 224 -2.61 26.07 7.89
N ILE A 225 -1.54 25.86 8.65
CA ILE A 225 -1.41 24.69 9.54
C ILE A 225 -2.55 24.60 10.57
N GLU A 226 -3.04 25.74 11.03
CA GLU A 226 -4.14 25.85 12.00
C GLU A 226 -5.50 25.39 11.40
N ALA A 227 -5.64 25.46 10.07
CA ALA A 227 -6.83 24.96 9.39
C ALA A 227 -6.82 23.42 9.32
N MET A 228 -5.65 22.81 9.17
CA MET A 228 -5.49 21.37 9.23
C MET A 228 -5.54 20.83 10.66
N TYR A 229 -5.06 21.60 11.62
CA TYR A 229 -4.97 21.21 13.05
C TYR A 229 -5.61 22.28 13.95
N PRO A 230 -6.96 22.37 14.00
CA PRO A 230 -7.67 23.43 14.75
C PRO A 230 -7.30 23.50 16.25
N GLN A 231 -6.83 22.39 16.82
CA GLN A 231 -6.34 22.34 18.19
C GLN A 231 -5.10 23.23 18.44
N LEU A 232 -4.40 23.67 17.40
CA LEU A 232 -3.29 24.62 17.52
C LEU A 232 -3.78 26.06 17.66
N ALA A 233 -4.95 26.38 17.09
CA ALA A 233 -5.55 27.72 17.20
C ALA A 233 -6.15 27.98 18.59
N ALA A 234 -6.57 26.94 19.31
CA ALA A 234 -7.25 27.08 20.61
C ALA A 234 -6.35 27.48 21.79
N LYS A 235 -5.02 27.66 21.59
CA LYS A 235 -4.08 28.02 22.65
C LYS A 235 -3.76 29.51 22.73
N ASN A 236 -4.42 30.36 21.98
CA ASN A 236 -4.21 31.82 21.97
C ASN A 236 -5.31 32.61 22.70
N VAL A 237 -5.97 31.99 23.70
CA VAL A 237 -6.93 32.68 24.59
C VAL A 237 -6.50 32.54 26.04
#